data_bf5ad00e1c238f22fcd2cc690e31542a
#
_entry.id   bf5ad00e1c238f22fcd2cc690e31542a
#
_cell.length_a   1.000
_cell.length_b   1.000
_cell.length_c   1.000
_cell.angle_alpha   90.00
_cell.angle_beta   90.00
_cell.angle_gamma   90.00
#
_symmetry.space_group_name_H-M   'P 1'
#
loop_
_entity.id
_entity.type
_entity.pdbx_description
1 polymer ?
#
loop_
_entity_poly.entity_id
_entity_poly.type
_entity_poly.pdbx_seq_one_letter_code
_entity_poly.pdbx_strand_id
1 'polypeptide(L)'
;MEKNSDNKIKNDKKQNSNALEYHNNNIIKESDVKEEYDRVNNDNITGTPYDDVFRTMLNDCSRFILPLLNEVFGENYDGTETIVFANDYHFQNKQDGAADKIITDASFKVIKGETEKKYHLECQSTIDNSMVLRFFDYDSQIALDDATIEKIVGDDGGKKSDGVLTVTFPHSAVLYLRSNKNTGDVMTIRFVTPGGEVKYDIPIIRMQSYSLEDIWEKEIYLLIPFYIFTHEANFPKYNEDETALKRLIEEFAYIRQCLNELAEYGKITEFENRTIVELSKKVIDNIARKYKKISRGVDKIMGGQVIETEAKRILNKGILIGKENGRSEGEQNKLKDLIKKKLAKGKSIAQIADEIEETEEKVLELIEQIKAE
;
A
#
# COMPACT_ATOMS: atom_id res chain seq x y z
N MET A 1 14.38 58.47 -30.60
CA MET A 1 14.86 57.19 -30.02
C MET A 1 14.25 56.87 -28.64
N GLU A 2 13.33 57.68 -28.10
CA GLU A 2 12.74 57.50 -26.76
C GLU A 2 11.43 56.68 -26.69
N LYS A 3 10.78 56.38 -27.79
CA LYS A 3 9.51 55.65 -27.79
C LYS A 3 9.61 54.11 -27.70
N ASN A 4 10.80 53.55 -27.88
CA ASN A 4 10.99 52.07 -27.83
C ASN A 4 11.40 51.52 -26.46
N SER A 5 11.86 52.35 -25.53
CA SER A 5 12.20 51.93 -24.15
C SER A 5 10.98 51.78 -23.25
N ASP A 6 9.98 52.65 -23.41
CA ASP A 6 8.78 52.61 -22.58
C ASP A 6 7.85 51.42 -22.86
N ASN A 7 7.86 50.92 -24.10
CA ASN A 7 7.07 49.73 -24.45
C ASN A 7 7.71 48.43 -23.96
N LYS A 8 9.03 48.38 -23.83
CA LYS A 8 9.72 47.19 -23.29
C LYS A 8 9.53 47.03 -21.78
N ILE A 9 9.62 48.17 -21.05
CA ILE A 9 9.41 48.25 -19.60
C ILE A 9 7.92 47.92 -19.21
N LYS A 10 6.94 48.32 -20.06
CA LYS A 10 5.53 48.00 -19.86
C LYS A 10 5.24 46.52 -20.13
N ASN A 11 5.88 45.89 -21.11
CA ASN A 11 5.71 44.45 -21.39
C ASN A 11 6.37 43.57 -20.31
N ASP A 12 7.55 43.95 -19.82
CA ASP A 12 8.23 43.21 -18.75
C ASP A 12 7.47 43.30 -17.40
N LYS A 13 6.86 44.47 -17.11
CA LYS A 13 5.97 44.60 -15.92
C LYS A 13 4.67 43.80 -16.06
N LYS A 14 4.12 43.68 -17.28
CA LYS A 14 2.90 42.93 -17.52
C LYS A 14 3.13 41.39 -17.52
N GLN A 15 4.32 40.95 -17.99
CA GLN A 15 4.72 39.54 -17.86
C GLN A 15 5.06 39.16 -16.42
N ASN A 16 5.71 40.03 -15.65
CA ASN A 16 5.97 39.78 -14.22
C ASN A 16 4.71 39.84 -13.36
N SER A 17 3.71 40.70 -13.65
CA SER A 17 2.44 40.72 -12.94
C SER A 17 1.61 39.46 -13.25
N ASN A 18 1.59 39.01 -14.53
CA ASN A 18 0.89 37.78 -14.89
C ASN A 18 1.58 36.54 -14.30
N ALA A 19 2.90 36.48 -14.19
CA ALA A 19 3.63 35.41 -13.54
C ALA A 19 3.38 35.37 -12.02
N LEU A 20 3.29 36.55 -11.39
CA LEU A 20 2.94 36.67 -9.96
C LEU A 20 1.47 36.35 -9.69
N GLU A 21 0.53 36.73 -10.59
CA GLU A 21 -0.88 36.32 -10.49
C GLU A 21 -1.06 34.83 -10.75
N TYR A 22 -0.32 34.22 -11.70
CA TYR A 22 -0.33 32.76 -11.91
C TYR A 22 0.23 31.98 -10.72
N HIS A 23 1.24 32.53 -10.03
CA HIS A 23 1.80 31.91 -8.83
C HIS A 23 0.85 32.02 -7.62
N ASN A 24 0.17 33.15 -7.46
CA ASN A 24 -0.75 33.38 -6.35
C ASN A 24 -2.08 32.61 -6.50
N ASN A 25 -2.53 32.29 -7.71
CA ASN A 25 -3.77 31.54 -7.93
C ASN A 25 -3.62 30.02 -7.75
N ASN A 26 -2.39 29.49 -7.61
CA ASN A 26 -2.13 28.08 -7.40
C ASN A 26 -1.68 27.74 -5.96
N ILE A 27 -1.58 28.72 -5.07
CA ILE A 27 -1.26 28.49 -3.66
C ILE A 27 -2.58 28.35 -2.89
N ILE A 28 -2.89 27.15 -2.43
CA ILE A 28 -3.99 26.90 -1.51
C ILE A 28 -3.69 27.66 -0.21
N LYS A 29 -4.64 28.42 0.30
CA LYS A 29 -4.46 29.22 1.53
C LYS A 29 -4.31 28.29 2.73
N GLU A 30 -3.64 28.77 3.77
CA GLU A 30 -3.44 28.03 5.04
C GLU A 30 -4.75 27.53 5.64
N SER A 31 -5.83 28.33 5.57
CA SER A 31 -7.18 27.93 6.00
C SER A 31 -7.67 26.68 5.24
N ASP A 32 -7.46 26.66 3.93
CA ASP A 32 -7.98 25.60 3.06
C ASP A 32 -7.18 24.30 3.25
N VAL A 33 -5.87 24.40 3.54
CA VAL A 33 -5.02 23.24 3.89
C VAL A 33 -5.47 22.65 5.22
N LYS A 34 -5.78 23.49 6.21
CA LYS A 34 -6.24 23.05 7.51
C LYS A 34 -7.64 22.42 7.44
N GLU A 35 -8.58 23.06 6.71
CA GLU A 35 -9.90 22.49 6.48
C GLU A 35 -9.82 21.15 5.74
N GLU A 36 -8.93 21.03 4.75
CA GLU A 36 -8.70 19.78 4.03
C GLU A 36 -8.09 18.69 4.93
N TYR A 37 -7.11 19.05 5.77
CA TYR A 37 -6.54 18.14 6.76
C TYR A 37 -7.58 17.65 7.77
N ASP A 38 -8.40 18.57 8.32
CA ASP A 38 -9.46 18.23 9.26
C ASP A 38 -10.56 17.37 8.58
N ARG A 39 -10.86 17.62 7.28
CA ARG A 39 -11.80 16.82 6.51
C ARG A 39 -11.28 15.40 6.28
N VAL A 40 -10.02 15.25 5.89
CA VAL A 40 -9.37 13.95 5.68
C VAL A 40 -9.38 13.11 6.95
N ASN A 41 -9.18 13.75 8.12
CA ASN A 41 -9.18 13.05 9.40
C ASN A 41 -10.60 12.75 9.94
N ASN A 42 -11.64 13.44 9.44
CA ASN A 42 -13.04 13.23 9.86
C ASN A 42 -13.85 12.36 8.88
N ASP A 43 -13.43 12.24 7.62
CA ASP A 43 -14.07 11.32 6.68
C ASP A 43 -13.72 9.88 7.10
N ASN A 44 -14.70 9.19 7.70
CA ASN A 44 -14.68 7.74 7.83
C ASN A 44 -14.54 7.13 6.44
N ILE A 45 -13.33 6.83 6.02
CA ILE A 45 -13.02 6.28 4.70
C ILE A 45 -13.55 4.85 4.69
N THR A 46 -14.77 4.68 4.20
CA THR A 46 -15.26 3.37 3.79
C THR A 46 -14.46 2.96 2.57
N GLY A 47 -13.55 1.99 2.74
CA GLY A 47 -12.72 1.46 1.67
C GLY A 47 -13.55 1.10 0.44
N THR A 48 -13.01 1.37 -0.75
CA THR A 48 -13.67 0.98 -2.00
C THR A 48 -13.49 -0.53 -2.22
N PRO A 49 -14.32 -1.20 -3.03
CA PRO A 49 -14.09 -2.59 -3.40
C PRO A 49 -12.73 -2.84 -4.07
N TYR A 50 -12.08 -1.79 -4.57
CA TYR A 50 -10.78 -1.85 -5.23
C TYR A 50 -9.63 -1.88 -4.20
N ASP A 51 -9.78 -1.21 -3.07
CA ASP A 51 -8.83 -1.23 -1.95
C ASP A 51 -8.75 -2.65 -1.37
N ASP A 52 -9.90 -3.33 -1.21
CA ASP A 52 -9.96 -4.75 -0.82
C ASP A 52 -9.21 -5.64 -1.82
N VAL A 53 -9.38 -5.39 -3.12
CA VAL A 53 -8.70 -6.16 -4.18
C VAL A 53 -7.19 -5.94 -4.11
N PHE A 54 -6.75 -4.69 -3.95
CA PHE A 54 -5.34 -4.35 -3.84
C PHE A 54 -4.70 -5.01 -2.61
N ARG A 55 -5.33 -4.89 -1.44
CA ARG A 55 -4.86 -5.54 -0.22
C ARG A 55 -4.84 -7.06 -0.33
N THR A 56 -5.86 -7.66 -0.95
CA THR A 56 -5.90 -9.12 -1.17
C THR A 56 -4.75 -9.56 -2.08
N MET A 57 -4.47 -8.81 -3.16
CA MET A 57 -3.31 -9.09 -4.02
C MET A 57 -2.00 -9.04 -3.24
N LEU A 58 -1.83 -8.03 -2.38
CA LEU A 58 -0.61 -7.89 -1.57
C LEU A 58 -0.47 -9.01 -0.54
N ASN A 59 -1.57 -9.42 0.10
CA ASN A 59 -1.52 -10.47 1.12
C ASN A 59 -1.34 -11.87 0.52
N ASP A 60 -2.07 -12.18 -0.55
CA ASP A 60 -2.15 -13.52 -1.11
C ASP A 60 -1.10 -13.77 -2.21
N CYS A 61 -0.62 -12.69 -2.86
CA CYS A 61 0.31 -12.71 -3.97
C CYS A 61 1.46 -11.70 -3.75
N SER A 62 1.98 -11.63 -2.52
CA SER A 62 2.90 -10.56 -2.07
C SER A 62 4.10 -10.35 -2.99
N ARG A 63 4.68 -11.41 -3.56
CA ARG A 63 5.85 -11.31 -4.44
C ARG A 63 5.61 -10.49 -5.72
N PHE A 64 4.35 -10.35 -6.16
CA PHE A 64 4.02 -9.55 -7.35
C PHE A 64 4.17 -8.05 -7.13
N ILE A 65 4.43 -7.62 -5.89
CA ILE A 65 4.78 -6.22 -5.63
C ILE A 65 6.20 -5.88 -6.10
N LEU A 66 7.13 -6.85 -6.08
CA LEU A 66 8.55 -6.61 -6.36
C LEU A 66 8.80 -6.07 -7.78
N PRO A 67 8.20 -6.61 -8.86
CA PRO A 67 8.33 -6.02 -10.19
C PRO A 67 7.78 -4.58 -10.26
N LEU A 68 6.70 -4.26 -9.54
CA LEU A 68 6.19 -2.90 -9.46
C LEU A 68 7.17 -1.96 -8.75
N LEU A 69 7.82 -2.41 -7.65
CA LEU A 69 8.85 -1.63 -6.98
C LEU A 69 10.08 -1.40 -7.88
N ASN A 70 10.47 -2.40 -8.67
CA ASN A 70 11.55 -2.26 -9.65
C ASN A 70 11.21 -1.16 -10.67
N GLU A 71 10.00 -1.18 -11.21
CA GLU A 71 9.53 -0.19 -12.20
C GLU A 71 9.46 1.21 -11.61
N VAL A 72 8.91 1.36 -10.40
CA VAL A 72 8.57 2.67 -9.81
C VAL A 72 9.77 3.33 -9.14
N PHE A 73 10.61 2.54 -8.47
CA PHE A 73 11.73 3.05 -7.66
C PHE A 73 13.11 2.73 -8.23
N GLY A 74 13.15 2.05 -9.39
CA GLY A 74 14.42 1.65 -10.01
C GLY A 74 15.19 0.59 -9.20
N GLU A 75 14.46 -0.27 -8.47
CA GLU A 75 15.04 -1.35 -7.70
C GLU A 75 15.43 -2.54 -8.60
N ASN A 76 16.14 -3.51 -8.03
CA ASN A 76 16.56 -4.74 -8.71
C ASN A 76 16.23 -5.96 -7.83
N TYR A 77 14.96 -6.13 -7.52
CA TYR A 77 14.43 -7.28 -6.81
C TYR A 77 14.22 -8.44 -7.79
N ASP A 78 14.59 -9.65 -7.38
CA ASP A 78 14.57 -10.86 -8.23
C ASP A 78 13.61 -11.95 -7.72
N GLY A 79 12.87 -11.66 -6.65
CA GLY A 79 11.90 -12.57 -6.03
C GLY A 79 12.47 -13.40 -4.88
N THR A 80 13.75 -13.23 -4.53
CA THR A 80 14.38 -13.89 -3.37
C THR A 80 14.23 -13.11 -2.08
N GLU A 81 13.71 -11.88 -2.17
CA GLU A 81 13.55 -10.97 -1.03
C GLU A 81 12.42 -11.42 -0.10
N THR A 82 12.60 -11.14 1.19
CA THR A 82 11.55 -11.31 2.19
C THR A 82 10.72 -10.04 2.29
N ILE A 83 9.39 -10.18 2.15
CA ILE A 83 8.44 -9.08 2.32
C ILE A 83 7.78 -9.23 3.68
N VAL A 84 7.87 -8.20 4.51
CA VAL A 84 7.28 -8.16 5.85
C VAL A 84 6.27 -7.02 5.90
N PHE A 85 4.98 -7.36 5.92
CA PHE A 85 3.93 -6.36 6.07
C PHE A 85 3.92 -5.83 7.50
N ALA A 86 3.77 -4.51 7.63
CA ALA A 86 3.51 -3.91 8.91
C ALA A 86 2.10 -4.31 9.38
N ASN A 87 1.93 -4.44 10.70
CA ASN A 87 0.59 -4.58 11.28
C ASN A 87 -0.22 -3.32 10.95
N ASP A 88 -1.53 -3.47 10.77
CA ASP A 88 -2.44 -2.34 10.56
C ASP A 88 -2.13 -1.21 11.55
N TYR A 89 -1.74 -0.03 11.03
CA TYR A 89 -1.48 1.11 11.89
C TYR A 89 -2.80 1.60 12.48
N HIS A 90 -2.89 1.54 13.81
CA HIS A 90 -4.02 2.11 14.55
C HIS A 90 -3.59 3.48 15.08
N PHE A 91 -4.12 4.54 14.49
CA PHE A 91 -3.90 5.89 15.01
C PHE A 91 -4.96 6.22 16.05
N GLN A 92 -4.52 6.57 17.24
CA GLN A 92 -5.40 7.11 18.27
C GLN A 92 -5.42 8.64 18.14
N ASN A 93 -6.53 9.17 17.67
CA ASN A 93 -6.79 10.60 17.81
C ASN A 93 -7.11 10.89 19.30
N LYS A 94 -6.19 11.56 20.00
CA LYS A 94 -6.25 11.71 21.47
C LYS A 94 -7.30 12.70 21.96
N GLN A 95 -8.08 13.37 21.10
CA GLN A 95 -8.97 14.43 21.55
C GLN A 95 -10.33 13.94 22.06
N ASP A 96 -10.88 12.81 21.61
CA ASP A 96 -12.24 12.38 22.00
C ASP A 96 -12.36 10.91 22.44
N GLY A 97 -11.27 10.18 22.64
CA GLY A 97 -11.31 8.80 23.15
C GLY A 97 -11.88 7.76 22.15
N ALA A 98 -12.25 8.14 20.94
CA ALA A 98 -12.57 7.25 19.85
C ALA A 98 -11.28 6.92 19.09
N ALA A 99 -10.94 5.64 19.00
CA ALA A 99 -9.83 5.17 18.17
C ALA A 99 -10.31 5.20 16.71
N ASP A 100 -10.02 6.26 15.98
CA ASP A 100 -10.19 6.25 14.53
C ASP A 100 -9.12 5.35 13.94
N LYS A 101 -9.56 4.19 13.42
CA LYS A 101 -8.71 3.23 12.74
C LYS A 101 -8.41 3.75 11.34
N ILE A 102 -7.31 4.47 11.17
CA ILE A 102 -6.80 4.83 9.85
C ILE A 102 -5.99 3.62 9.36
N ILE A 103 -6.44 3.02 8.27
CA ILE A 103 -5.78 1.86 7.66
C ILE A 103 -5.12 2.34 6.38
N THR A 104 -3.78 2.30 6.32
CA THR A 104 -3.04 2.46 5.06
C THR A 104 -3.32 1.28 4.14
N ASP A 105 -3.29 1.48 2.82
CA ASP A 105 -3.52 0.37 1.89
C ASP A 105 -2.40 -0.67 1.99
N ALA A 106 -1.15 -0.24 2.02
CA ALA A 106 -0.03 -1.14 2.26
C ALA A 106 1.21 -0.42 2.82
N SER A 107 1.68 -0.84 3.98
CA SER A 107 3.00 -0.53 4.50
C SER A 107 3.76 -1.82 4.78
N PHE A 108 4.98 -1.94 4.25
CA PHE A 108 5.78 -3.16 4.36
C PHE A 108 7.27 -2.87 4.22
N LYS A 109 8.07 -3.85 4.60
CA LYS A 109 9.53 -3.86 4.43
C LYS A 109 9.92 -4.92 3.42
N VAL A 110 10.91 -4.61 2.60
CA VAL A 110 11.59 -5.58 1.73
C VAL A 110 13.01 -5.77 2.24
N ILE A 111 13.35 -7.01 2.50
CA ILE A 111 14.65 -7.41 3.06
C ILE A 111 15.41 -8.21 2.01
N LYS A 112 16.59 -7.71 1.62
CA LYS A 112 17.53 -8.38 0.73
C LYS A 112 18.91 -8.47 1.40
N GLY A 113 19.27 -9.66 1.89
CA GLY A 113 20.48 -9.83 2.70
C GLY A 113 20.44 -8.99 3.97
N GLU A 114 21.40 -8.08 4.15
CA GLU A 114 21.45 -7.15 5.29
C GLU A 114 20.73 -5.83 5.04
N THR A 115 20.20 -5.61 3.84
CA THR A 115 19.53 -4.36 3.47
C THR A 115 18.03 -4.48 3.71
N GLU A 116 17.47 -3.51 4.44
CA GLU A 116 16.03 -3.34 4.65
C GLU A 116 15.59 -2.01 4.05
N LYS A 117 14.51 -2.03 3.27
CA LYS A 117 13.84 -0.82 2.78
C LYS A 117 12.36 -0.86 3.13
N LYS A 118 11.84 0.30 3.55
CA LYS A 118 10.41 0.49 3.87
C LYS A 118 9.69 1.05 2.66
N TYR A 119 8.49 0.55 2.42
CA TYR A 119 7.60 1.01 1.36
C TYR A 119 6.22 1.34 1.91
N HIS A 120 5.60 2.36 1.31
CA HIS A 120 4.21 2.71 1.56
C HIS A 120 3.52 2.92 0.20
N LEU A 121 2.50 2.11 -0.07
CA LEU A 121 1.75 2.15 -1.33
C LEU A 121 0.27 2.40 -1.03
N GLU A 122 -0.31 3.33 -1.78
CA GLU A 122 -1.74 3.63 -1.75
C GLU A 122 -2.37 3.31 -3.09
N CYS A 123 -3.57 2.72 -3.08
CA CYS A 123 -4.37 2.47 -4.29
C CYS A 123 -5.64 3.31 -4.25
N GLN A 124 -5.80 4.21 -5.20
CA GLN A 124 -6.93 5.14 -5.24
C GLN A 124 -7.75 4.98 -6.53
N SER A 125 -9.06 4.90 -6.39
CA SER A 125 -9.95 4.74 -7.53
C SER A 125 -10.01 5.98 -8.43
N THR A 126 -9.75 7.17 -7.88
CA THR A 126 -9.75 8.47 -8.58
C THR A 126 -8.67 9.37 -8.00
N ILE A 127 -8.33 10.43 -8.74
CA ILE A 127 -7.42 11.46 -8.24
C ILE A 127 -8.02 12.15 -7.02
N ASP A 128 -7.22 12.23 -5.97
CA ASP A 128 -7.55 12.92 -4.73
C ASP A 128 -6.47 13.96 -4.42
N ASN A 129 -6.86 15.22 -4.34
CA ASN A 129 -5.94 16.33 -4.07
C ASN A 129 -5.42 16.31 -2.61
N SER A 130 -6.10 15.60 -1.72
CA SER A 130 -5.69 15.45 -0.32
C SER A 130 -4.60 14.39 -0.13
N MET A 131 -4.29 13.58 -1.16
CA MET A 131 -3.32 12.49 -1.05
C MET A 131 -1.95 12.93 -0.56
N VAL A 132 -1.47 14.12 -0.93
CA VAL A 132 -0.18 14.64 -0.45
C VAL A 132 -0.17 14.87 1.07
N LEU A 133 -1.31 15.29 1.64
CA LEU A 133 -1.47 15.45 3.09
C LEU A 133 -1.53 14.08 3.79
N ARG A 134 -2.25 13.13 3.21
CA ARG A 134 -2.33 11.75 3.72
C ARG A 134 -0.94 11.08 3.71
N PHE A 135 -0.18 11.23 2.64
CA PHE A 135 1.19 10.72 2.60
C PHE A 135 2.08 11.35 3.67
N PHE A 136 2.00 12.68 3.87
CA PHE A 136 2.77 13.32 4.92
C PHE A 136 2.45 12.75 6.30
N ASP A 137 1.17 12.57 6.62
CA ASP A 137 0.71 12.04 7.89
C ASP A 137 1.14 10.57 8.06
N TYR A 138 0.82 9.71 7.11
CA TYR A 138 1.11 8.27 7.17
C TYR A 138 2.62 8.00 7.17
N ASP A 139 3.37 8.64 6.26
CA ASP A 139 4.82 8.46 6.18
C ASP A 139 5.54 8.93 7.44
N SER A 140 5.05 10.02 8.07
CA SER A 140 5.58 10.50 9.35
C SER A 140 5.38 9.46 10.45
N GLN A 141 4.24 8.79 10.47
CA GLN A 141 3.94 7.77 11.47
C GLN A 141 4.74 6.49 11.20
N ILE A 142 4.82 6.02 9.95
CA ILE A 142 5.68 4.90 9.55
C ILE A 142 7.15 5.18 9.91
N ALA A 143 7.59 6.44 9.76
CA ALA A 143 8.96 6.84 10.11
C ALA A 143 9.21 6.83 11.62
N LEU A 144 8.19 7.11 12.45
CA LEU A 144 8.30 7.10 13.91
C LEU A 144 8.36 5.70 14.52
N ASP A 145 7.82 4.67 13.84
CA ASP A 145 7.79 3.31 14.39
C ASP A 145 9.18 2.72 14.67
N ASP A 146 10.15 3.01 13.79
CA ASP A 146 11.53 2.56 13.96
C ASP A 146 12.47 3.73 14.34
N ALA A 147 11.91 4.84 14.82
CA ALA A 147 12.70 5.99 15.23
C ALA A 147 13.63 5.67 16.40
N THR A 148 14.84 6.17 16.33
CA THR A 148 15.84 6.02 17.39
C THR A 148 16.18 7.37 18.01
N ILE A 149 16.42 7.36 19.31
CA ILE A 149 16.91 8.54 20.03
C ILE A 149 18.27 8.20 20.63
N GLU A 150 19.30 8.87 20.15
CA GLU A 150 20.67 8.71 20.64
C GLU A 150 21.12 9.96 21.40
N LYS A 151 21.83 9.75 22.52
CA LYS A 151 22.50 10.84 23.22
C LYS A 151 23.95 10.94 22.72
N ILE A 152 24.26 12.02 22.02
CA ILE A 152 25.64 12.27 21.59
C ILE A 152 26.38 12.94 22.76
N VAL A 153 27.30 12.22 23.39
CA VAL A 153 28.25 12.78 24.33
C VAL A 153 29.42 13.32 23.51
N GLY A 154 29.52 14.64 23.37
CA GLY A 154 30.59 15.26 22.61
C GLY A 154 31.94 15.08 23.33
N ASP A 155 32.92 14.51 22.62
CA ASP A 155 34.27 14.27 23.12
C ASP A 155 35.21 15.51 22.92
N ASP A 156 34.78 16.50 22.14
CA ASP A 156 35.66 17.62 21.68
C ASP A 156 35.27 19.02 22.19
N GLY A 157 34.62 19.16 23.36
CA GLY A 157 34.25 20.48 23.89
C GLY A 157 33.18 21.21 23.06
N GLY A 158 32.57 20.55 22.07
CA GLY A 158 31.43 21.02 21.28
C GLY A 158 30.12 21.05 22.05
N LYS A 159 29.05 21.55 21.44
CA LYS A 159 27.71 21.57 22.01
C LYS A 159 27.27 20.15 22.34
N LYS A 160 26.97 19.86 23.63
CA LYS A 160 26.36 18.60 24.02
C LYS A 160 24.92 18.57 23.47
N SER A 161 24.53 17.48 22.79
CA SER A 161 23.16 17.23 22.38
C SER A 161 22.46 16.32 23.40
N ASP A 162 21.32 16.77 23.92
CA ASP A 162 20.51 15.94 24.83
C ASP A 162 19.80 14.80 24.13
N GLY A 163 19.74 14.83 22.81
CA GLY A 163 19.20 13.74 21.98
C GLY A 163 19.21 14.08 20.50
N VAL A 164 19.47 13.05 19.70
CA VAL A 164 19.28 13.07 18.24
C VAL A 164 18.20 12.07 17.91
N LEU A 165 17.05 12.55 17.43
CA LEU A 165 15.99 11.71 16.88
C LEU A 165 16.33 11.42 15.43
N THR A 166 16.48 10.15 15.08
CA THR A 166 16.61 9.68 13.70
C THR A 166 15.32 9.03 13.27
N VAL A 167 14.74 9.51 12.17
CA VAL A 167 13.54 8.98 11.54
C VAL A 167 13.85 8.62 10.09
N THR A 168 13.34 7.47 9.62
CA THR A 168 13.54 7.02 8.24
C THR A 168 12.19 6.92 7.54
N PHE A 169 11.95 7.82 6.59
CA PHE A 169 10.73 7.84 5.79
C PHE A 169 10.69 6.65 4.81
N PRO A 170 9.49 6.08 4.52
CA PRO A 170 9.34 5.04 3.54
C PRO A 170 9.52 5.55 2.11
N HIS A 171 9.78 4.65 1.17
CA HIS A 171 9.59 4.89 -0.25
C HIS A 171 8.09 4.80 -0.56
N SER A 172 7.46 5.91 -0.87
CA SER A 172 6.01 5.99 -1.00
C SER A 172 5.59 6.19 -2.45
N ALA A 173 4.48 5.56 -2.88
CA ALA A 173 3.88 5.76 -4.20
C ALA A 173 2.36 5.57 -4.15
N VAL A 174 1.64 6.18 -5.11
CA VAL A 174 0.20 6.00 -5.27
C VAL A 174 -0.14 5.40 -6.64
N LEU A 175 -1.01 4.39 -6.62
CA LEU A 175 -1.63 3.83 -7.83
C LEU A 175 -3.00 4.49 -8.03
N TYR A 176 -3.13 5.31 -9.08
CA TYR A 176 -4.44 5.80 -9.52
C TYR A 176 -5.04 4.87 -10.57
N LEU A 177 -6.19 4.28 -10.26
CA LEU A 177 -6.94 3.44 -11.19
C LEU A 177 -7.61 4.28 -12.30
N ARG A 178 -7.97 5.53 -11.99
CA ARG A 178 -8.43 6.54 -12.96
C ARG A 178 -7.52 7.75 -12.90
N SER A 179 -7.04 8.16 -14.04
CA SER A 179 -6.22 9.36 -14.21
C SER A 179 -6.69 10.15 -15.43
N ASN A 180 -6.20 11.35 -15.57
CA ASN A 180 -6.45 12.19 -16.73
C ASN A 180 -5.14 12.84 -17.21
N LYS A 181 -5.20 13.54 -18.34
CA LYS A 181 -4.01 14.18 -18.95
C LYS A 181 -3.34 15.25 -18.08
N ASN A 182 -4.00 15.72 -17.02
CA ASN A 182 -3.46 16.71 -16.10
C ASN A 182 -2.87 16.06 -14.84
N THR A 183 -2.99 14.73 -14.69
CA THR A 183 -2.38 13.99 -13.58
C THR A 183 -0.87 14.04 -13.73
N GLY A 184 -0.17 14.58 -12.73
CA GLY A 184 1.29 14.63 -12.70
C GLY A 184 1.94 13.25 -12.63
N ASP A 185 3.25 13.22 -12.71
CA ASP A 185 4.05 11.99 -12.56
C ASP A 185 4.50 11.76 -11.11
N VAL A 186 4.54 12.84 -10.32
CA VAL A 186 4.96 12.82 -8.92
C VAL A 186 4.15 13.80 -8.09
N MET A 187 4.02 13.52 -6.78
CA MET A 187 3.72 14.48 -5.73
C MET A 187 5.01 14.79 -4.99
N THR A 188 5.22 16.03 -4.54
CA THR A 188 6.43 16.41 -3.82
C THR A 188 6.09 16.93 -2.43
N ILE A 189 6.72 16.37 -1.41
CA ILE A 189 6.70 16.89 -0.04
C ILE A 189 8.01 17.64 0.19
N ARG A 190 7.90 18.88 0.69
CA ARG A 190 9.04 19.76 0.97
C ARG A 190 9.03 20.17 2.44
N PHE A 191 10.10 19.83 3.13
CA PHE A 191 10.33 20.25 4.52
C PHE A 191 11.21 21.48 4.52
N VAL A 192 10.75 22.57 5.10
CA VAL A 192 11.51 23.79 5.31
C VAL A 192 11.82 23.94 6.78
N THR A 193 13.08 23.91 7.14
CA THR A 193 13.54 24.00 8.54
C THR A 193 14.50 25.16 8.70
N PRO A 194 14.79 25.61 9.94
CA PRO A 194 15.83 26.63 10.18
C PRO A 194 17.22 26.22 9.68
N GLY A 195 17.50 24.92 9.55
CA GLY A 195 18.76 24.37 9.08
C GLY A 195 18.85 24.17 7.57
N GLY A 196 17.75 24.34 6.84
CA GLY A 196 17.71 24.13 5.39
C GLY A 196 16.41 23.49 4.92
N GLU A 197 16.41 23.11 3.65
CA GLU A 197 15.28 22.51 2.95
C GLU A 197 15.65 21.12 2.45
N VAL A 198 14.72 20.18 2.60
CA VAL A 198 14.80 18.86 1.98
C VAL A 198 13.44 18.54 1.34
N LYS A 199 13.46 17.86 0.19
CA LYS A 199 12.25 17.41 -0.49
C LYS A 199 12.40 15.98 -0.99
N TYR A 200 11.30 15.27 -1.07
CA TYR A 200 11.24 13.98 -1.76
C TYR A 200 9.97 13.89 -2.60
N ASP A 201 10.07 13.13 -3.67
CA ASP A 201 9.01 12.91 -4.63
C ASP A 201 8.33 11.56 -4.36
N ILE A 202 7.01 11.55 -4.46
CA ILE A 202 6.15 10.38 -4.35
C ILE A 202 5.65 10.07 -5.76
N PRO A 203 6.13 8.99 -6.39
CA PRO A 203 5.71 8.59 -7.74
C PRO A 203 4.21 8.34 -7.83
N ILE A 204 3.62 8.75 -8.97
CA ILE A 204 2.23 8.50 -9.32
C ILE A 204 2.19 7.43 -10.41
N ILE A 205 1.64 6.27 -10.06
CA ILE A 205 1.42 5.16 -10.98
C ILE A 205 0.02 5.34 -11.57
N ARG A 206 -0.07 5.43 -12.90
CA ARG A 206 -1.35 5.58 -13.61
C ARG A 206 -1.71 4.29 -14.30
N MET A 207 -2.80 3.63 -13.90
CA MET A 207 -3.23 2.36 -14.51
C MET A 207 -3.36 2.47 -16.04
N GLN A 208 -3.89 3.61 -16.54
CA GLN A 208 -4.08 3.83 -17.98
C GLN A 208 -2.77 4.02 -18.77
N SER A 209 -1.62 4.16 -18.12
CA SER A 209 -0.32 4.29 -18.78
C SER A 209 0.34 2.94 -19.08
N TYR A 210 -0.23 1.85 -18.59
CA TYR A 210 0.29 0.51 -18.83
C TYR A 210 -0.52 -0.22 -19.89
N SER A 211 0.13 -0.58 -20.99
CA SER A 211 -0.42 -1.51 -21.96
C SER A 211 -0.36 -2.95 -21.42
N LEU A 212 -1.04 -3.86 -22.09
CA LEU A 212 -0.95 -5.27 -21.71
C LEU A 212 0.45 -5.84 -21.95
N GLU A 213 1.12 -5.39 -23.00
CA GLU A 213 2.52 -5.72 -23.28
C GLU A 213 3.43 -5.26 -22.13
N ASP A 214 3.29 -4.02 -21.65
CA ASP A 214 4.08 -3.51 -20.52
C ASP A 214 3.91 -4.39 -19.27
N ILE A 215 2.66 -4.81 -18.99
CA ILE A 215 2.36 -5.67 -17.83
C ILE A 215 3.08 -7.01 -17.94
N TRP A 216 3.11 -7.62 -19.14
CA TRP A 216 3.78 -8.90 -19.35
C TRP A 216 5.30 -8.79 -19.40
N GLU A 217 5.85 -7.81 -20.13
CA GLU A 217 7.28 -7.61 -20.26
C GLU A 217 7.95 -7.27 -18.93
N LYS A 218 7.26 -6.45 -18.09
CA LYS A 218 7.74 -6.02 -16.78
C LYS A 218 7.31 -6.94 -15.65
N GLU A 219 6.57 -8.01 -15.95
CA GLU A 219 6.03 -8.97 -14.98
C GLU A 219 5.16 -8.32 -13.86
N ILE A 220 4.55 -7.14 -14.12
CA ILE A 220 3.76 -6.39 -13.14
C ILE A 220 2.35 -6.98 -13.01
N TYR A 221 2.27 -8.27 -12.65
CA TYR A 221 1.00 -9.02 -12.56
C TYR A 221 0.05 -8.49 -11.50
N LEU A 222 0.55 -7.71 -10.53
CA LEU A 222 -0.25 -6.99 -9.55
C LEU A 222 -1.32 -6.10 -10.20
N LEU A 223 -1.06 -5.55 -11.38
CA LEU A 223 -1.97 -4.64 -12.09
C LEU A 223 -3.06 -5.35 -12.88
N ILE A 224 -2.96 -6.67 -13.14
CA ILE A 224 -3.93 -7.40 -13.97
C ILE A 224 -5.37 -7.26 -13.49
N PRO A 225 -5.71 -7.36 -12.19
CA PRO A 225 -7.08 -7.19 -11.73
C PRO A 225 -7.68 -5.83 -12.07
N PHE A 226 -6.84 -4.81 -12.23
CA PHE A 226 -7.24 -3.43 -12.52
C PHE A 226 -7.19 -3.08 -14.01
N TYR A 227 -6.75 -3.98 -14.87
CA TYR A 227 -6.56 -3.71 -16.31
C TYR A 227 -7.84 -3.20 -16.99
N ILE A 228 -9.01 -3.64 -16.56
CA ILE A 228 -10.30 -3.17 -17.07
C ILE A 228 -10.50 -1.64 -17.03
N PHE A 229 -9.81 -0.94 -16.11
CA PHE A 229 -9.88 0.53 -16.02
C PHE A 229 -9.32 1.23 -17.26
N THR A 230 -8.42 0.60 -18.00
CA THR A 230 -7.91 1.12 -19.28
C THR A 230 -9.01 1.21 -20.35
N HIS A 231 -10.06 0.41 -20.20
CA HIS A 231 -11.20 0.31 -21.12
C HIS A 231 -12.43 1.10 -20.68
N GLU A 232 -12.46 1.65 -19.46
CA GLU A 232 -13.66 2.24 -18.86
C GLU A 232 -14.30 3.33 -19.73
N ALA A 233 -13.49 4.18 -20.37
CA ALA A 233 -13.99 5.23 -21.27
C ALA A 233 -14.74 4.68 -22.49
N ASN A 234 -14.50 3.43 -22.88
CA ASN A 234 -15.10 2.77 -24.02
C ASN A 234 -16.32 1.89 -23.67
N PHE A 235 -16.73 1.80 -22.41
CA PHE A 235 -17.85 0.96 -21.98
C PHE A 235 -19.16 1.23 -22.71
N PRO A 236 -19.56 2.50 -22.98
CA PRO A 236 -20.75 2.77 -23.80
C PRO A 236 -20.65 2.10 -25.16
N LYS A 237 -19.50 2.23 -25.84
CA LYS A 237 -19.26 1.64 -27.16
C LYS A 237 -19.34 0.11 -27.15
N TYR A 238 -18.71 -0.54 -26.15
CA TYR A 238 -18.75 -1.99 -26.00
C TYR A 238 -20.16 -2.52 -25.75
N ASN A 239 -21.03 -1.72 -25.13
CA ASN A 239 -22.41 -2.11 -24.89
C ASN A 239 -23.28 -2.05 -26.16
N GLU A 240 -22.92 -1.24 -27.17
CA GLU A 240 -23.65 -1.01 -28.42
C GLU A 240 -23.04 -1.76 -29.61
N ASP A 241 -21.71 -1.85 -29.69
CA ASP A 241 -20.96 -2.46 -30.81
C ASP A 241 -20.44 -3.85 -30.39
N GLU A 242 -21.04 -4.89 -30.96
CA GLU A 242 -20.68 -6.28 -30.71
C GLU A 242 -19.26 -6.61 -31.18
N THR A 243 -18.75 -5.95 -32.23
CA THR A 243 -17.39 -6.16 -32.72
C THR A 243 -16.36 -5.59 -31.71
N ALA A 244 -16.65 -4.41 -31.17
CA ALA A 244 -15.82 -3.80 -30.15
C ALA A 244 -15.84 -4.63 -28.84
N LEU A 245 -17.03 -5.10 -28.43
CA LEU A 245 -17.16 -6.00 -27.29
C LEU A 245 -16.37 -7.30 -27.46
N LYS A 246 -16.44 -7.89 -28.67
CA LYS A 246 -15.70 -9.13 -28.97
C LYS A 246 -14.20 -8.95 -28.79
N ARG A 247 -13.63 -7.82 -29.23
CA ARG A 247 -12.20 -7.52 -29.06
C ARG A 247 -11.82 -7.44 -27.58
N LEU A 248 -12.63 -6.77 -26.76
CA LEU A 248 -12.41 -6.73 -25.30
C LEU A 248 -12.42 -8.15 -24.70
N ILE A 249 -13.37 -8.99 -25.10
CA ILE A 249 -13.47 -10.37 -24.63
C ILE A 249 -12.24 -11.19 -25.08
N GLU A 250 -11.75 -10.99 -26.30
CA GLU A 250 -10.53 -11.63 -26.82
C GLU A 250 -9.28 -11.22 -26.04
N GLU A 251 -9.16 -9.96 -25.61
CA GLU A 251 -8.08 -9.52 -24.72
C GLU A 251 -8.11 -10.21 -23.35
N PHE A 252 -9.28 -10.32 -22.72
CA PHE A 252 -9.40 -11.06 -21.45
C PHE A 252 -9.20 -12.57 -21.62
N ALA A 253 -9.55 -13.14 -22.77
CA ALA A 253 -9.22 -14.52 -23.11
C ALA A 253 -7.70 -14.72 -23.22
N TYR A 254 -7.00 -13.78 -23.83
CA TYR A 254 -5.54 -13.78 -23.90
C TYR A 254 -4.90 -13.66 -22.51
N ILE A 255 -5.39 -12.73 -21.66
CA ILE A 255 -4.93 -12.64 -20.26
C ILE A 255 -5.09 -13.98 -19.56
N ARG A 256 -6.25 -14.62 -19.70
CA ARG A 256 -6.54 -15.92 -19.09
C ARG A 256 -5.59 -17.01 -19.57
N GLN A 257 -5.30 -17.04 -20.87
CA GLN A 257 -4.35 -17.98 -21.48
C GLN A 257 -2.95 -17.76 -20.91
N CYS A 258 -2.42 -16.53 -20.92
CA CYS A 258 -1.10 -16.22 -20.40
C CYS A 258 -0.95 -16.60 -18.91
N LEU A 259 -1.96 -16.34 -18.09
CA LEU A 259 -1.96 -16.73 -16.68
C LEU A 259 -1.90 -18.25 -16.51
N ASN A 260 -2.61 -19.01 -17.34
CA ASN A 260 -2.53 -20.49 -17.33
C ASN A 260 -1.14 -20.99 -17.75
N GLU A 261 -0.58 -20.43 -18.82
CA GLU A 261 0.76 -20.76 -19.29
C GLU A 261 1.82 -20.48 -18.20
N LEU A 262 1.74 -19.31 -17.53
CA LEU A 262 2.63 -18.99 -16.40
C LEU A 262 2.50 -20.00 -15.26
N ALA A 263 1.30 -20.50 -14.98
CA ALA A 263 1.07 -21.52 -13.97
C ALA A 263 1.62 -22.88 -14.41
N GLU A 264 1.42 -23.27 -15.66
CA GLU A 264 1.97 -24.51 -16.23
C GLU A 264 3.50 -24.53 -16.22
N TYR A 265 4.14 -23.39 -16.50
CA TYR A 265 5.61 -23.25 -16.43
C TYR A 265 6.13 -23.03 -15.00
N GLY A 266 5.27 -23.01 -13.98
CA GLY A 266 5.64 -22.80 -12.59
C GLY A 266 6.14 -21.40 -12.26
N LYS A 267 5.91 -20.43 -13.15
CA LYS A 267 6.23 -19.00 -12.92
C LYS A 267 5.31 -18.38 -11.88
N ILE A 268 4.05 -18.79 -11.87
CA ILE A 268 3.09 -18.48 -10.82
C ILE A 268 2.47 -19.78 -10.30
N THR A 269 1.97 -19.76 -9.07
CA THR A 269 1.25 -20.90 -8.53
C THR A 269 -0.20 -20.94 -9.03
N GLU A 270 -0.84 -22.11 -8.98
CA GLU A 270 -2.28 -22.23 -9.24
C GLU A 270 -3.14 -21.32 -8.33
N PHE A 271 -2.69 -21.14 -7.08
CA PHE A 271 -3.34 -20.23 -6.14
C PHE A 271 -3.28 -18.78 -6.63
N GLU A 272 -2.10 -18.30 -7.02
CA GLU A 272 -1.90 -16.94 -7.55
C GLU A 272 -2.68 -16.71 -8.85
N ASN A 273 -2.63 -17.68 -9.80
CA ASN A 273 -3.44 -17.62 -11.02
C ASN A 273 -4.92 -17.42 -10.69
N ARG A 274 -5.45 -18.23 -9.79
CA ARG A 274 -6.85 -18.16 -9.40
C ARG A 274 -7.19 -16.87 -8.68
N THR A 275 -6.33 -16.42 -7.76
CA THR A 275 -6.52 -15.16 -7.04
C THR A 275 -6.61 -13.98 -8.02
N ILE A 276 -5.68 -13.87 -8.99
CA ILE A 276 -5.71 -12.82 -10.02
C ILE A 276 -7.04 -12.87 -10.78
N VAL A 277 -7.48 -14.06 -11.21
CA VAL A 277 -8.71 -14.23 -11.98
C VAL A 277 -9.95 -13.84 -11.17
N GLU A 278 -10.07 -14.30 -9.94
CA GLU A 278 -11.21 -14.00 -9.06
C GLU A 278 -11.28 -12.50 -8.73
N LEU A 279 -10.12 -11.88 -8.45
CA LEU A 279 -10.05 -10.45 -8.18
C LEU A 279 -10.33 -9.61 -9.43
N SER A 280 -9.86 -10.02 -10.61
CA SER A 280 -10.22 -9.39 -11.88
C SER A 280 -11.73 -9.40 -12.09
N LYS A 281 -12.39 -10.51 -11.86
CA LYS A 281 -13.87 -10.60 -11.92
C LYS A 281 -14.54 -9.63 -10.95
N LYS A 282 -14.08 -9.61 -9.67
CA LYS A 282 -14.63 -8.70 -8.65
C LYS A 282 -14.54 -7.24 -9.10
N VAL A 283 -13.42 -6.83 -9.69
CA VAL A 283 -13.25 -5.48 -10.23
C VAL A 283 -14.18 -5.22 -11.39
N ILE A 284 -14.24 -6.13 -12.38
CA ILE A 284 -15.06 -5.99 -13.58
C ILE A 284 -16.55 -5.92 -13.25
N ASP A 285 -17.04 -6.78 -12.35
CA ASP A 285 -18.43 -6.77 -11.91
C ASP A 285 -18.82 -5.47 -11.21
N ASN A 286 -17.88 -4.85 -10.52
CA ASN A 286 -18.11 -3.57 -9.86
C ASN A 286 -18.11 -2.41 -10.86
N ILE A 287 -17.06 -2.26 -11.68
CA ILE A 287 -16.88 -1.13 -12.60
C ILE A 287 -17.87 -1.19 -13.77
N ALA A 288 -18.14 -2.40 -14.28
CA ALA A 288 -19.06 -2.62 -15.40
C ALA A 288 -20.49 -2.93 -14.96
N ARG A 289 -20.88 -2.65 -13.71
CA ARG A 289 -22.21 -2.98 -13.15
C ARG A 289 -23.38 -2.51 -13.98
N LYS A 290 -23.24 -1.35 -14.65
CA LYS A 290 -24.25 -0.78 -15.56
C LYS A 290 -24.19 -1.38 -16.97
N TYR A 291 -23.12 -2.09 -17.34
CA TYR A 291 -22.82 -2.60 -18.67
C TYR A 291 -22.83 -4.13 -18.69
N LYS A 292 -24.00 -4.71 -18.55
CA LYS A 292 -24.19 -6.17 -18.37
C LYS A 292 -23.61 -7.04 -19.47
N LYS A 293 -23.49 -6.53 -20.71
CA LYS A 293 -22.86 -7.30 -21.79
C LYS A 293 -21.36 -7.49 -21.53
N ILE A 294 -20.69 -6.48 -20.99
CA ILE A 294 -19.26 -6.53 -20.63
C ILE A 294 -19.06 -7.52 -19.49
N SER A 295 -19.77 -7.32 -18.36
CA SER A 295 -19.65 -8.19 -17.18
C SER A 295 -19.89 -9.65 -17.55
N ARG A 296 -20.98 -9.98 -18.25
CA ARG A 296 -21.29 -11.36 -18.71
C ARG A 296 -20.27 -11.92 -19.69
N GLY A 297 -19.79 -11.08 -20.64
CA GLY A 297 -18.82 -11.50 -21.65
C GLY A 297 -17.50 -11.89 -21.04
N VAL A 298 -16.98 -11.05 -20.15
CA VAL A 298 -15.70 -11.30 -19.47
C VAL A 298 -15.85 -12.39 -18.41
N ASP A 299 -16.96 -12.42 -17.65
CA ASP A 299 -17.23 -13.47 -16.66
C ASP A 299 -17.20 -14.87 -17.27
N LYS A 300 -17.75 -15.04 -18.49
CA LYS A 300 -17.71 -16.31 -19.21
C LYS A 300 -16.27 -16.79 -19.48
N ILE A 301 -15.33 -15.87 -19.72
CA ILE A 301 -13.94 -16.18 -20.00
C ILE A 301 -13.13 -16.36 -18.71
N MET A 302 -13.26 -15.41 -17.80
CA MET A 302 -12.55 -15.43 -16.53
C MET A 302 -13.17 -16.42 -15.52
N GLY A 303 -14.47 -16.73 -15.66
CA GLY A 303 -15.25 -17.56 -14.76
C GLY A 303 -15.37 -19.05 -15.13
N GLY A 304 -14.62 -19.52 -16.15
CA GLY A 304 -14.62 -20.94 -16.53
C GLY A 304 -14.46 -21.85 -15.30
N GLN A 305 -15.26 -22.93 -15.25
CA GLN A 305 -15.33 -23.83 -14.09
C GLN A 305 -13.94 -24.14 -13.54
N VAL A 306 -13.61 -23.51 -12.42
CA VAL A 306 -12.45 -23.92 -11.64
C VAL A 306 -12.89 -25.18 -10.90
N ILE A 307 -12.50 -26.32 -11.45
CA ILE A 307 -12.58 -27.58 -10.70
C ILE A 307 -11.68 -27.34 -9.48
N GLU A 308 -12.31 -27.22 -8.31
CA GLU A 308 -11.57 -27.20 -7.07
C GLU A 308 -10.89 -28.56 -6.92
N THR A 309 -9.61 -28.63 -7.28
CA THR A 309 -8.85 -29.87 -7.18
C THR A 309 -8.72 -30.24 -5.70
N GLU A 310 -8.79 -31.55 -5.40
CA GLU A 310 -8.58 -32.08 -4.04
C GLU A 310 -7.27 -31.56 -3.43
N ALA A 311 -6.24 -31.36 -4.25
CA ALA A 311 -4.97 -30.75 -3.85
C ALA A 311 -5.14 -29.32 -3.29
N LYS A 312 -6.03 -28.51 -3.86
CA LYS A 312 -6.27 -27.15 -3.42
C LYS A 312 -7.09 -27.10 -2.13
N ARG A 313 -8.05 -27.99 -1.99
CA ARG A 313 -8.80 -28.14 -0.73
C ARG A 313 -7.86 -28.52 0.41
N ILE A 314 -6.91 -29.42 0.15
CA ILE A 314 -5.88 -29.82 1.10
C ILE A 314 -4.95 -28.65 1.43
N LEU A 315 -4.50 -27.88 0.43
CA LEU A 315 -3.65 -26.69 0.62
C LEU A 315 -4.36 -25.63 1.48
N ASN A 316 -5.59 -25.27 1.14
CA ASN A 316 -6.37 -24.29 1.91
C ASN A 316 -6.60 -24.74 3.35
N LYS A 317 -6.88 -26.03 3.54
CA LYS A 317 -7.00 -26.61 4.88
C LYS A 317 -5.65 -26.58 5.63
N GLY A 318 -4.54 -26.84 4.95
CA GLY A 318 -3.19 -26.74 5.51
C GLY A 318 -2.84 -25.32 5.95
N ILE A 319 -3.18 -24.30 5.13
CA ILE A 319 -2.96 -22.88 5.46
C ILE A 319 -3.79 -22.47 6.67
N LEU A 320 -5.06 -22.88 6.76
CA LEU A 320 -5.91 -22.60 7.91
C LEU A 320 -5.34 -23.24 9.20
N ILE A 321 -4.96 -24.52 9.13
CA ILE A 321 -4.31 -25.23 10.24
C ILE A 321 -2.99 -24.56 10.63
N GLY A 322 -2.18 -24.16 9.65
CA GLY A 322 -0.90 -23.48 9.91
C GLY A 322 -1.09 -22.11 10.58
N LYS A 323 -2.08 -21.32 10.15
CA LYS A 323 -2.43 -20.05 10.82
C LYS A 323 -2.93 -20.25 12.25
N GLU A 324 -3.78 -21.26 12.47
CA GLU A 324 -4.32 -21.60 13.80
C GLU A 324 -3.19 -22.06 14.74
N ASN A 325 -2.32 -22.96 14.27
CA ASN A 325 -1.16 -23.43 15.02
C ASN A 325 -0.18 -22.30 15.33
N GLY A 326 0.17 -21.47 14.35
CA GLY A 326 1.08 -20.34 14.54
C GLY A 326 0.52 -19.31 15.52
N ARG A 327 -0.80 -19.06 15.50
CA ARG A 327 -1.46 -18.22 16.49
C ARG A 327 -1.39 -18.82 17.89
N SER A 328 -1.71 -20.11 18.03
CA SER A 328 -1.67 -20.84 19.31
C SER A 328 -0.25 -20.87 19.87
N GLU A 329 0.76 -21.17 19.05
CA GLU A 329 2.17 -21.13 19.45
C GLU A 329 2.61 -19.72 19.88
N GLY A 330 2.20 -18.68 19.15
CA GLY A 330 2.48 -17.29 19.48
C GLY A 330 1.86 -16.88 20.83
N GLU A 331 0.62 -17.28 21.11
CA GLU A 331 -0.05 -17.04 22.38
C GLU A 331 0.66 -17.79 23.54
N GLN A 332 1.04 -19.05 23.34
CA GLN A 332 1.78 -19.83 24.33
C GLN A 332 3.16 -19.25 24.61
N ASN A 333 3.91 -18.85 23.58
CA ASN A 333 5.23 -18.22 23.76
C ASN A 333 5.13 -16.91 24.54
N LYS A 334 4.11 -16.09 24.27
CA LYS A 334 3.82 -14.87 25.02
C LYS A 334 3.51 -15.15 26.49
N LEU A 335 2.73 -16.18 26.77
CA LEU A 335 2.44 -16.62 28.14
C LEU A 335 3.70 -17.11 28.86
N LYS A 336 4.53 -17.94 28.20
CA LYS A 336 5.82 -18.41 28.72
C LYS A 336 6.74 -17.24 29.09
N ASP A 337 6.83 -16.21 28.23
CA ASP A 337 7.65 -15.01 28.48
C ASP A 337 7.12 -14.18 29.67
N LEU A 338 5.81 -14.05 29.80
CA LEU A 338 5.18 -13.38 30.95
C LEU A 338 5.47 -14.14 32.25
N ILE A 339 5.33 -15.47 32.24
CA ILE A 339 5.65 -16.33 33.40
C ILE A 339 7.12 -16.21 33.78
N LYS A 340 8.07 -16.30 32.82
CA LYS A 340 9.52 -16.10 33.06
C LYS A 340 9.81 -14.77 33.78
N LYS A 341 9.22 -13.67 33.27
CA LYS A 341 9.39 -12.33 33.86
C LYS A 341 8.81 -12.20 35.25
N LYS A 342 7.69 -12.87 35.55
CA LYS A 342 7.06 -12.82 36.88
C LYS A 342 7.75 -13.70 37.88
N LEU A 343 8.26 -14.87 37.50
CA LEU A 343 9.10 -15.73 38.32
C LEU A 343 10.40 -15.03 38.74
N ALA A 344 11.05 -14.32 37.78
CA ALA A 344 12.24 -13.54 38.07
C ALA A 344 12.01 -12.40 39.09
N LYS A 345 10.75 -11.95 39.23
CA LYS A 345 10.35 -10.96 40.25
C LYS A 345 9.94 -11.62 41.58
N GLY A 346 10.10 -12.93 41.75
CA GLY A 346 9.83 -13.66 42.99
C GLY A 346 8.34 -13.87 43.30
N LYS A 347 7.45 -13.78 42.30
CA LYS A 347 6.00 -14.01 42.47
C LYS A 347 5.69 -15.48 42.69
N SER A 348 4.69 -15.79 43.51
CA SER A 348 4.19 -17.16 43.72
C SER A 348 3.34 -17.59 42.49
N ILE A 349 3.16 -18.91 42.31
CA ILE A 349 2.38 -19.48 41.24
C ILE A 349 0.95 -18.96 41.27
N ALA A 350 0.32 -18.90 42.44
CA ALA A 350 -1.04 -18.35 42.61
C ALA A 350 -1.14 -16.87 42.16
N GLN A 351 -0.13 -16.05 42.49
CA GLN A 351 -0.08 -14.66 42.06
C GLN A 351 0.14 -14.52 40.54
N ILE A 352 0.92 -15.44 39.94
CA ILE A 352 1.15 -15.43 38.51
C ILE A 352 -0.13 -15.83 37.79
N ALA A 353 -0.80 -16.87 38.23
CA ALA A 353 -2.05 -17.37 37.68
C ALA A 353 -3.15 -16.27 37.67
N ASP A 354 -3.32 -15.60 38.80
CA ASP A 354 -4.28 -14.50 38.94
C ASP A 354 -3.96 -13.34 37.97
N GLU A 355 -2.70 -12.96 37.84
CA GLU A 355 -2.27 -11.83 37.02
C GLU A 355 -2.27 -12.09 35.51
N ILE A 356 -2.23 -13.33 35.06
CA ILE A 356 -2.32 -13.70 33.65
C ILE A 356 -3.68 -14.30 33.27
N GLU A 357 -4.63 -14.32 34.24
CA GLU A 357 -5.99 -14.84 34.10
C GLU A 357 -6.05 -16.32 33.65
N GLU A 358 -5.09 -17.12 34.19
CA GLU A 358 -4.98 -18.55 33.90
C GLU A 358 -5.07 -19.39 35.20
N THR A 359 -5.22 -20.72 35.06
CA THR A 359 -5.22 -21.62 36.22
C THR A 359 -3.79 -21.90 36.71
N GLU A 360 -3.64 -22.18 38.02
CA GLU A 360 -2.35 -22.58 38.61
C GLU A 360 -1.77 -23.83 37.93
N GLU A 361 -2.62 -24.79 37.55
CA GLU A 361 -2.23 -26.00 36.82
C GLU A 361 -1.61 -25.66 35.47
N LYS A 362 -2.20 -24.73 34.74
CA LYS A 362 -1.68 -24.27 33.44
C LYS A 362 -0.34 -23.52 33.59
N VAL A 363 -0.22 -22.73 34.62
CA VAL A 363 1.06 -22.02 34.92
C VAL A 363 2.15 -23.05 35.27
N LEU A 364 1.85 -24.10 36.06
CA LEU A 364 2.80 -25.17 36.36
C LEU A 364 3.23 -25.95 35.13
N GLU A 365 2.28 -26.34 34.26
CA GLU A 365 2.59 -27.00 32.99
C GLU A 365 3.56 -26.16 32.11
N LEU A 366 3.29 -24.86 31.97
CA LEU A 366 4.14 -23.96 31.18
C LEU A 366 5.53 -23.76 31.83
N ILE A 367 5.63 -23.75 33.16
CA ILE A 367 6.91 -23.70 33.88
C ILE A 367 7.73 -24.97 33.62
N GLU A 368 7.11 -26.15 33.59
CA GLU A 368 7.82 -27.38 33.25
C GLU A 368 8.35 -27.37 31.82
N GLN A 369 7.53 -26.88 30.86
CA GLN A 369 7.98 -26.70 29.47
C GLN A 369 9.15 -25.72 29.38
N ILE A 370 9.10 -24.59 30.10
CA ILE A 370 10.19 -23.59 30.13
C ILE A 370 11.51 -24.17 30.69
N LYS A 371 11.43 -25.11 31.62
CA LYS A 371 12.62 -25.77 32.21
C LYS A 371 13.21 -26.86 31.31
N ALA A 372 12.41 -27.38 30.40
CA ALA A 372 12.82 -28.41 29.44
C ALA A 372 13.46 -27.85 28.17
N GLU A 373 13.26 -26.54 27.89
CA GLU A 373 13.92 -25.78 26.82
C GLU A 373 15.30 -25.29 27.26
#